data_28fd25df72176b2a0ce46f5e23425088
#
_entry.id   28fd25df72176b2a0ce46f5e23425088
#
_cell.length_a   1.000
_cell.length_b   1.000
_cell.length_c   1.000
_cell.angle_alpha   90.00
_cell.angle_beta   90.00
_cell.angle_gamma   90.00
#
_symmetry.space_group_name_H-M   'P 1'
#
loop_
_entity.id
_entity.type
_entity.pdbx_description
1 polymer ?
#
loop_
_entity_poly.entity_id
_entity_poly.type
_entity_poly.pdbx_seq_one_letter_code
_entity_poly.pdbx_strand_id
1 'polypeptide(L)'
;MKLNQTAILSAALAGSLWNFTASAQFTYNPGDLFVAFRTAGGSTDLIVDIGAPGSINTSAVNGTLLNSVFGGLDGIYWSVFGYQSSQNTLFTTSARGDITQQTDPTPSSGLSGQGIVISHMQGILNGATASGTPLSSSVVELDSGLNQSGNISYSIGVATLQGANHEGDFRGSWSPVENFTGSGFASGGVPSVSDLYQNLPGNPLTTTGTYEGDFTLGTDGSLSFSPVPEPGTSMMFGAGMLALVVVRRFRNRNLA
;
A
#
# COMPACT_ATOMS: atom_id res chain seq x y z
N MET A 1 -40.95 -4.53 62.96
CA MET A 1 -39.78 -3.99 62.30
C MET A 1 -39.85 -4.41 60.82
N LYS A 2 -40.38 -3.52 59.93
CA LYS A 2 -40.53 -3.85 58.51
C LYS A 2 -39.31 -3.29 57.78
N LEU A 3 -38.44 -4.14 57.28
CA LEU A 3 -37.28 -3.76 56.44
C LEU A 3 -37.80 -3.34 55.07
N ASN A 4 -37.45 -2.12 54.68
CA ASN A 4 -37.78 -1.57 53.38
C ASN A 4 -37.02 -2.31 52.31
N GLN A 5 -37.70 -3.08 51.48
CA GLN A 5 -37.18 -3.79 50.32
C GLN A 5 -36.88 -2.90 49.09
N THR A 6 -37.06 -1.59 49.25
CA THR A 6 -36.94 -0.63 48.13
C THR A 6 -35.49 -0.16 47.89
N ALA A 7 -34.53 -0.49 48.78
CA ALA A 7 -33.15 0.02 48.65
C ALA A 7 -32.20 -0.90 47.88
N ILE A 8 -32.62 -2.09 47.49
CA ILE A 8 -31.73 -3.07 46.83
C ILE A 8 -31.83 -3.03 45.30
N LEU A 9 -32.88 -2.43 44.74
CA LEU A 9 -33.07 -2.40 43.29
C LEU A 9 -32.34 -1.25 42.58
N SER A 10 -31.81 -0.27 43.30
CA SER A 10 -31.14 0.89 42.68
C SER A 10 -29.64 0.71 42.48
N ALA A 11 -29.03 -0.29 43.08
CA ALA A 11 -27.59 -0.55 42.94
C ALA A 11 -27.21 -1.47 41.77
N ALA A 12 -28.16 -2.20 41.18
CA ALA A 12 -27.92 -3.15 40.09
C ALA A 12 -27.99 -2.50 38.70
N LEU A 13 -28.46 -1.25 38.55
CA LEU A 13 -28.64 -0.59 37.25
C LEU A 13 -27.51 0.39 36.90
N ALA A 14 -26.57 0.64 37.81
CA ALA A 14 -25.43 1.53 37.55
C ALA A 14 -24.17 0.82 37.01
N GLY A 15 -24.20 -0.51 36.87
CA GLY A 15 -23.04 -1.31 36.49
C GLY A 15 -22.97 -1.72 35.01
N SER A 16 -23.96 -1.36 34.16
CA SER A 16 -24.08 -1.98 32.83
C SER A 16 -23.89 -1.03 31.62
N LEU A 17 -23.33 0.17 31.81
CA LEU A 17 -23.13 1.11 30.72
C LEU A 17 -21.65 1.50 30.47
N TRP A 18 -20.72 0.70 30.87
CA TRP A 18 -19.37 0.82 30.28
C TRP A 18 -19.34 -0.06 29.03
N ASN A 19 -19.94 0.48 27.97
CA ASN A 19 -19.62 0.02 26.63
C ASN A 19 -18.14 0.34 26.41
N PHE A 20 -17.27 -0.64 26.73
CA PHE A 20 -15.95 -0.63 26.16
C PHE A 20 -16.15 -0.84 24.64
N THR A 21 -16.26 0.24 23.90
CA THR A 21 -15.99 0.18 22.47
C THR A 21 -14.54 -0.24 22.39
N ALA A 22 -14.28 -1.51 22.09
CA ALA A 22 -12.96 -1.97 21.73
C ALA A 22 -12.53 -1.09 20.56
N SER A 23 -11.62 -0.17 20.83
CA SER A 23 -10.98 0.62 19.77
C SER A 23 -10.28 -0.38 18.85
N ALA A 24 -10.60 -0.37 17.57
CA ALA A 24 -9.87 -1.16 16.61
C ALA A 24 -8.38 -0.78 16.74
N GLN A 25 -7.51 -1.76 16.89
CA GLN A 25 -6.07 -1.52 16.89
C GLN A 25 -5.56 -1.80 15.49
N PHE A 26 -4.74 -0.92 14.94
CA PHE A 26 -4.05 -1.18 13.69
C PHE A 26 -3.08 -2.35 13.89
N THR A 27 -3.20 -3.36 13.05
CA THR A 27 -2.36 -4.57 13.08
C THR A 27 -1.96 -4.93 11.66
N TYR A 28 -0.76 -5.47 11.50
CA TYR A 28 -0.24 -5.94 10.23
C TYR A 28 0.65 -7.16 10.44
N ASN A 29 0.89 -7.93 9.37
CA ASN A 29 1.85 -9.03 9.41
C ASN A 29 3.19 -8.60 8.82
N PRO A 30 4.31 -9.12 9.33
CA PRO A 30 5.61 -8.88 8.71
C PRO A 30 5.62 -9.35 7.25
N GLY A 31 5.92 -8.44 6.33
CA GLY A 31 5.94 -8.71 4.89
C GLY A 31 4.69 -8.26 4.14
N ASP A 32 3.71 -7.69 4.83
CA ASP A 32 2.57 -7.04 4.17
C ASP A 32 3.01 -5.80 3.40
N LEU A 33 2.23 -5.45 2.40
CA LEU A 33 2.32 -4.21 1.64
C LEU A 33 1.37 -3.17 2.24
N PHE A 34 1.80 -1.93 2.17
CA PHE A 34 1.05 -0.78 2.67
C PHE A 34 0.88 0.22 1.54
N VAL A 35 -0.32 0.74 1.39
CA VAL A 35 -0.51 1.97 0.64
C VAL A 35 -0.61 3.13 1.61
N ALA A 36 0.12 4.19 1.33
CA ALA A 36 0.05 5.39 2.13
C ALA A 36 -0.32 6.60 1.26
N PHE A 37 -1.03 7.53 1.88
CA PHE A 37 -1.55 8.73 1.26
C PHE A 37 -1.22 9.94 2.11
N ARG A 38 -0.98 11.08 1.46
CA ARG A 38 -0.82 12.40 2.08
C ARG A 38 -1.24 13.51 1.13
N THR A 39 -1.39 14.72 1.64
CA THR A 39 -1.50 15.93 0.83
C THR A 39 -0.31 16.85 1.08
N ALA A 40 0.04 17.69 0.13
CA ALA A 40 1.11 18.66 0.30
C ALA A 40 0.77 19.62 1.45
N GLY A 41 1.60 19.64 2.49
CA GLY A 41 1.38 20.48 3.68
C GLY A 41 0.16 20.10 4.52
N GLY A 42 -0.44 18.93 4.29
CA GLY A 42 -1.50 18.38 5.12
C GLY A 42 -0.99 17.98 6.50
N SER A 43 -1.91 17.91 7.47
CA SER A 43 -1.61 17.52 8.85
C SER A 43 -1.77 16.02 9.11
N THR A 44 -2.25 15.26 8.13
CA THR A 44 -2.61 13.85 8.30
C THR A 44 -2.06 13.01 7.15
N ASP A 45 -1.45 11.90 7.50
CA ASP A 45 -1.13 10.80 6.61
C ASP A 45 -2.13 9.66 6.84
N LEU A 46 -2.44 8.91 5.82
CA LEU A 46 -3.28 7.71 5.89
C LEU A 46 -2.44 6.50 5.46
N ILE A 47 -2.44 5.45 6.27
CA ILE A 47 -1.75 4.20 5.97
C ILE A 47 -2.78 3.06 5.98
N VAL A 48 -2.77 2.26 4.93
CA VAL A 48 -3.65 1.11 4.77
C VAL A 48 -2.81 -0.14 4.52
N ASP A 49 -2.99 -1.14 5.34
CA ASP A 49 -2.47 -2.49 5.11
C ASP A 49 -3.31 -3.16 4.01
N ILE A 50 -2.65 -3.55 2.93
CA ILE A 50 -3.26 -4.21 1.77
C ILE A 50 -2.84 -5.69 1.65
N GLY A 51 -2.18 -6.23 2.68
CA GLY A 51 -1.78 -7.63 2.78
C GLY A 51 -0.51 -7.99 2.03
N ALA A 52 -0.18 -9.26 2.01
CA ALA A 52 1.05 -9.76 1.42
C ALA A 52 1.06 -9.65 -0.13
N PRO A 53 2.26 -9.56 -0.77
CA PRO A 53 2.39 -9.42 -2.23
C PRO A 53 1.61 -10.47 -3.04
N GLY A 54 1.49 -11.70 -2.52
CA GLY A 54 0.73 -12.78 -3.17
C GLY A 54 -0.79 -12.78 -2.92
N SER A 55 -1.29 -11.87 -2.08
CA SER A 55 -2.70 -11.81 -1.68
C SER A 55 -3.17 -10.38 -1.41
N ILE A 56 -2.88 -9.48 -2.34
CA ILE A 56 -3.18 -8.05 -2.23
C ILE A 56 -4.69 -7.83 -2.15
N ASN A 57 -5.13 -7.08 -1.14
CA ASN A 57 -6.53 -6.67 -0.94
C ASN A 57 -6.63 -5.16 -0.82
N THR A 58 -7.07 -4.50 -1.86
CA THR A 58 -7.19 -3.04 -1.94
C THR A 58 -8.57 -2.52 -1.51
N SER A 59 -9.50 -3.38 -1.11
CA SER A 59 -10.91 -3.03 -0.87
C SER A 59 -11.13 -2.00 0.25
N ALA A 60 -10.18 -1.87 1.17
CA ALA A 60 -10.23 -0.84 2.22
C ALA A 60 -10.01 0.58 1.68
N VAL A 61 -9.36 0.72 0.51
CA VAL A 61 -9.14 2.03 -0.14
C VAL A 61 -10.30 2.35 -1.06
N ASN A 62 -11.00 3.42 -0.76
CA ASN A 62 -12.12 3.89 -1.55
C ASN A 62 -12.32 5.40 -1.39
N GLY A 63 -13.12 6.00 -2.27
CA GLY A 63 -13.35 7.45 -2.26
C GLY A 63 -14.01 7.96 -0.99
N THR A 64 -14.82 7.17 -0.31
CA THR A 64 -15.42 7.58 0.98
C THR A 64 -14.34 7.76 2.04
N LEU A 65 -13.41 6.80 2.15
CA LEU A 65 -12.28 6.89 3.09
C LEU A 65 -11.40 8.09 2.76
N LEU A 66 -10.95 8.22 1.50
CA LEU A 66 -10.04 9.30 1.10
C LEU A 66 -10.70 10.68 1.27
N ASN A 67 -11.97 10.83 0.91
CA ASN A 67 -12.73 12.07 1.14
C ASN A 67 -12.89 12.39 2.62
N SER A 68 -13.08 11.40 3.48
CA SER A 68 -13.23 11.63 4.92
C SER A 68 -11.95 12.15 5.57
N VAL A 69 -10.78 11.70 5.07
CA VAL A 69 -9.47 12.08 5.62
C VAL A 69 -8.94 13.36 4.98
N PHE A 70 -9.05 13.50 3.66
CA PHE A 70 -8.40 14.59 2.92
C PHE A 70 -9.38 15.65 2.41
N GLY A 71 -10.69 15.47 2.54
CA GLY A 71 -11.71 16.40 2.08
C GLY A 71 -11.90 16.41 0.55
N GLY A 72 -11.23 15.54 -0.19
CA GLY A 72 -11.29 15.43 -1.64
C GLY A 72 -10.34 14.37 -2.16
N LEU A 73 -10.33 14.17 -3.48
CA LEU A 73 -9.42 13.24 -4.15
C LEU A 73 -8.33 13.97 -4.97
N ASP A 74 -8.42 15.28 -5.09
CA ASP A 74 -7.44 16.09 -5.80
C ASP A 74 -6.24 16.40 -4.90
N GLY A 75 -5.05 16.40 -5.44
CA GLY A 75 -3.85 16.82 -4.72
C GLY A 75 -3.32 15.78 -3.72
N ILE A 76 -3.69 14.50 -3.86
CA ILE A 76 -3.22 13.41 -3.01
C ILE A 76 -1.94 12.82 -3.60
N TYR A 77 -0.90 12.71 -2.78
CA TYR A 77 0.29 11.89 -3.04
C TYR A 77 0.08 10.51 -2.43
N TRP A 78 0.51 9.48 -3.14
CA TRP A 78 0.37 8.12 -2.68
C TRP A 78 1.47 7.20 -3.20
N SER A 79 1.82 6.19 -2.43
CA SER A 79 2.71 5.11 -2.85
C SER A 79 2.34 3.80 -2.18
N VAL A 80 2.85 2.70 -2.75
CA VAL A 80 2.82 1.39 -2.10
C VAL A 80 4.24 0.99 -1.75
N PHE A 81 4.42 0.46 -0.55
CA PHE A 81 5.70 -0.01 -0.05
C PHE A 81 5.53 -1.21 0.88
N GLY A 82 6.60 -1.97 1.05
CA GLY A 82 6.66 -3.07 2.00
C GLY A 82 8.06 -3.66 2.12
N TYR A 83 8.31 -4.37 3.21
CA TYR A 83 9.58 -5.04 3.44
C TYR A 83 9.37 -6.44 4.00
N GLN A 84 9.81 -7.43 3.25
CA GLN A 84 9.77 -8.83 3.65
C GLN A 84 11.12 -9.26 4.23
N SER A 85 11.23 -9.20 5.55
CA SER A 85 12.49 -9.46 6.27
C SER A 85 13.04 -10.87 6.06
N SER A 86 12.18 -11.88 5.92
CA SER A 86 12.58 -13.28 5.71
C SER A 86 13.32 -13.51 4.40
N GLN A 87 13.05 -12.69 3.39
CA GLN A 87 13.68 -12.75 2.07
C GLN A 87 14.59 -11.54 1.82
N ASN A 88 14.65 -10.63 2.80
CA ASN A 88 15.35 -9.34 2.68
C ASN A 88 14.93 -8.59 1.40
N THR A 89 13.64 -8.64 1.08
CA THR A 89 13.06 -8.11 -0.15
C THR A 89 12.29 -6.83 0.14
N LEU A 90 12.53 -5.83 -0.68
CA LEU A 90 11.90 -4.53 -0.60
C LEU A 90 10.93 -4.37 -1.77
N PHE A 91 9.72 -3.91 -1.47
CA PHE A 91 8.72 -3.54 -2.47
C PHE A 91 8.51 -2.04 -2.44
N THR A 92 8.52 -1.42 -3.60
CA THR A 92 8.21 0.00 -3.76
C THR A 92 7.49 0.24 -5.07
N THR A 93 6.64 1.26 -5.09
CA THR A 93 6.10 1.76 -6.35
C THR A 93 7.05 2.73 -7.01
N SER A 94 6.88 2.91 -8.31
CA SER A 94 7.43 4.00 -9.10
C SER A 94 6.29 4.71 -9.81
N ALA A 95 6.23 6.02 -9.69
CA ALA A 95 5.22 6.83 -10.36
C ALA A 95 5.31 6.66 -11.88
N ARG A 96 4.17 6.49 -12.53
CA ARG A 96 4.08 6.41 -13.97
C ARG A 96 3.56 7.75 -14.52
N GLY A 97 4.42 8.50 -15.19
CA GLY A 97 4.04 9.78 -15.82
C GLY A 97 3.15 9.60 -17.04
N ASP A 98 3.31 8.49 -17.76
CA ASP A 98 2.43 8.05 -18.86
C ASP A 98 1.83 6.69 -18.48
N ILE A 99 0.50 6.62 -18.36
CA ILE A 99 -0.22 5.40 -17.98
C ILE A 99 -0.03 4.24 -18.95
N THR A 100 0.50 4.49 -20.13
CA THR A 100 0.78 3.48 -21.17
C THR A 100 2.22 3.00 -21.17
N GLN A 101 3.13 3.66 -20.45
CA GLN A 101 4.54 3.33 -20.40
C GLN A 101 4.97 2.96 -18.99
N GLN A 102 5.49 1.77 -18.87
CA GLN A 102 6.15 1.32 -17.65
C GLN A 102 7.43 2.15 -17.41
N THR A 103 7.60 2.65 -16.20
CA THR A 103 8.80 3.37 -15.78
C THR A 103 9.71 2.44 -15.00
N ASP A 104 10.98 2.35 -15.41
CA ASP A 104 11.98 1.59 -14.65
C ASP A 104 12.46 2.42 -13.46
N PRO A 105 12.24 1.96 -12.21
CA PRO A 105 12.86 2.61 -11.08
C PRO A 105 14.35 2.32 -11.12
N THR A 106 15.14 3.34 -11.24
CA THR A 106 16.59 3.22 -11.08
C THR A 106 16.91 3.60 -9.63
N PRO A 107 17.32 2.65 -8.77
CA PRO A 107 17.83 3.01 -7.46
C PRO A 107 19.01 3.95 -7.63
N SER A 108 18.88 5.18 -7.18
CA SER A 108 19.93 6.21 -7.35
C SER A 108 21.11 6.00 -6.41
N SER A 109 20.99 5.11 -5.43
CA SER A 109 22.04 4.83 -4.44
C SER A 109 22.03 3.36 -4.05
N GLY A 110 23.17 2.71 -4.10
CA GLY A 110 23.34 1.30 -3.87
C GLY A 110 22.86 0.74 -2.54
N LEU A 111 23.45 -0.38 -2.14
CA LEU A 111 23.10 -1.13 -0.92
C LEU A 111 22.96 -0.25 0.35
N SER A 112 23.68 0.85 0.46
CA SER A 112 23.54 1.82 1.55
C SER A 112 22.19 2.53 1.53
N GLY A 113 21.60 2.76 0.35
CA GLY A 113 20.28 3.36 0.20
C GLY A 113 19.15 2.45 0.66
N GLN A 114 19.25 1.14 0.41
CA GLN A 114 18.23 0.18 0.86
C GLN A 114 18.06 0.16 2.38
N GLY A 115 19.15 0.25 3.14
CA GLY A 115 19.10 0.31 4.60
C GLY A 115 18.34 1.53 5.11
N ILE A 116 18.48 2.68 4.44
CA ILE A 116 17.75 3.90 4.76
C ILE A 116 16.27 3.74 4.45
N VAL A 117 15.92 3.21 3.27
CA VAL A 117 14.54 2.95 2.88
C VAL A 117 13.85 2.00 3.86
N ILE A 118 14.49 0.87 4.19
CA ILE A 118 13.98 -0.09 5.17
C ILE A 118 13.77 0.57 6.54
N SER A 119 14.74 1.36 7.00
CA SER A 119 14.64 2.08 8.28
C SER A 119 13.46 3.06 8.30
N HIS A 120 13.23 3.78 7.20
CA HIS A 120 12.09 4.69 7.09
C HIS A 120 10.77 3.93 7.05
N MET A 121 10.66 2.85 6.27
CA MET A 121 9.46 2.02 6.24
C MET A 121 9.13 1.46 7.63
N GLN A 122 10.12 0.92 8.33
CA GLN A 122 9.95 0.43 9.70
C GLN A 122 9.53 1.56 10.64
N GLY A 123 10.14 2.74 10.52
CA GLY A 123 9.78 3.93 11.30
C GLY A 123 8.33 4.38 11.07
N ILE A 124 7.85 4.33 9.83
CA ILE A 124 6.45 4.63 9.48
C ILE A 124 5.50 3.63 10.14
N LEU A 125 5.77 2.33 10.02
CA LEU A 125 4.93 1.29 10.61
C LEU A 125 4.94 1.32 12.13
N ASN A 126 6.09 1.61 12.75
CA ASN A 126 6.19 1.84 14.20
C ASN A 126 5.36 3.07 14.63
N GLY A 127 5.44 4.16 13.86
CA GLY A 127 4.63 5.36 14.08
C GLY A 127 3.14 5.06 14.00
N ALA A 128 2.72 4.36 12.97
CA ALA A 128 1.33 3.94 12.75
C ALA A 128 0.80 3.08 13.92
N THR A 129 1.60 2.13 14.38
CA THR A 129 1.21 1.24 15.49
C THR A 129 1.22 1.93 16.86
N ALA A 130 2.22 2.79 17.12
CA ALA A 130 2.42 3.39 18.43
C ALA A 130 1.63 4.69 18.66
N SER A 131 1.40 5.47 17.60
CA SER A 131 0.87 6.84 17.69
C SER A 131 -0.29 7.12 16.74
N GLY A 132 -0.62 6.19 15.85
CA GLY A 132 -1.71 6.36 14.89
C GLY A 132 -3.08 6.27 15.53
N THR A 133 -4.06 6.90 14.91
CA THR A 133 -5.48 6.76 15.24
C THR A 133 -6.11 5.71 14.33
N PRO A 134 -6.41 4.50 14.84
CA PRO A 134 -6.97 3.45 14.00
C PRO A 134 -8.39 3.79 13.56
N LEU A 135 -8.66 3.69 12.26
CA LEU A 135 -10.00 3.74 11.67
C LEU A 135 -10.58 2.32 11.54
N SER A 136 -9.69 1.33 11.36
CA SER A 136 -10.02 -0.10 11.38
C SER A 136 -8.77 -0.90 11.76
N SER A 137 -8.84 -2.23 11.73
CA SER A 137 -7.67 -3.09 11.96
C SER A 137 -6.58 -2.95 10.87
N SER A 138 -6.94 -2.51 9.68
CA SER A 138 -6.04 -2.35 8.54
C SER A 138 -5.84 -0.88 8.09
N VAL A 139 -6.49 0.08 8.75
CA VAL A 139 -6.47 1.50 8.35
C VAL A 139 -6.15 2.38 9.55
N VAL A 140 -5.17 3.26 9.39
CA VAL A 140 -4.73 4.17 10.45
C VAL A 140 -4.43 5.56 9.91
N GLU A 141 -4.89 6.58 10.62
CA GLU A 141 -4.46 7.97 10.45
C GLU A 141 -3.25 8.25 11.33
N LEU A 142 -2.32 9.05 10.82
CA LEU A 142 -1.09 9.42 11.50
C LEU A 142 -0.85 10.92 11.34
N ASP A 143 -0.39 11.58 12.40
CA ASP A 143 0.06 12.98 12.34
C ASP A 143 1.24 13.07 11.36
N SER A 144 1.08 13.88 10.29
CA SER A 144 2.11 14.06 9.26
C SER A 144 3.43 14.68 9.79
N GLY A 145 3.37 15.33 10.95
CA GLY A 145 4.52 15.89 11.64
C GLY A 145 5.22 14.93 12.61
N LEU A 146 4.73 13.70 12.79
CA LEU A 146 5.34 12.74 13.71
C LEU A 146 6.79 12.43 13.33
N ASN A 147 7.72 12.85 14.19
CA ASN A 147 9.16 12.65 14.00
C ASN A 147 9.83 12.38 15.35
N GLN A 148 9.65 11.17 15.85
CA GLN A 148 10.25 10.68 17.09
C GLN A 148 11.24 9.56 16.78
N SER A 149 12.16 9.28 17.69
CA SER A 149 13.16 8.23 17.49
C SER A 149 12.48 6.86 17.22
N GLY A 150 12.63 6.35 16.00
CA GLY A 150 12.06 5.08 15.57
C GLY A 150 10.57 5.11 15.19
N ASN A 151 9.87 6.24 15.36
CA ASN A 151 8.47 6.44 15.01
C ASN A 151 8.34 7.70 14.15
N ILE A 152 8.05 7.55 12.88
CA ILE A 152 7.92 8.69 11.95
C ILE A 152 6.61 8.59 11.18
N SER A 153 6.13 9.73 10.66
CA SER A 153 5.02 9.78 9.73
C SER A 153 5.44 9.34 8.33
N TYR A 154 4.45 9.05 7.49
CA TYR A 154 4.72 8.80 6.07
C TYR A 154 5.29 10.03 5.39
N SER A 155 4.74 11.22 5.65
CA SER A 155 5.25 12.50 5.14
C SER A 155 6.72 12.74 5.49
N ILE A 156 7.14 12.39 6.71
CA ILE A 156 8.54 12.49 7.13
C ILE A 156 9.42 11.42 6.46
N GLY A 157 8.91 10.20 6.35
CA GLY A 157 9.63 9.07 5.74
C GLY A 157 9.94 9.30 4.26
N VAL A 158 8.97 9.84 3.52
CA VAL A 158 9.07 10.20 2.10
C VAL A 158 9.27 11.70 1.90
N ALA A 159 9.96 12.40 2.81
CA ALA A 159 10.10 13.85 2.76
C ALA A 159 10.58 14.31 1.38
N THR A 160 9.77 15.13 0.76
CA THR A 160 10.05 15.72 -0.54
C THR A 160 11.25 16.63 -0.48
N LEU A 161 12.21 16.38 -1.32
CA LEU A 161 13.34 17.28 -1.57
C LEU A 161 12.92 18.36 -2.55
N GLN A 162 12.26 19.39 -2.11
CA GLN A 162 12.03 20.65 -2.82
C GLN A 162 10.89 20.73 -3.85
N GLY A 163 9.92 21.53 -3.50
CA GLY A 163 8.94 22.14 -4.42
C GLY A 163 7.62 21.38 -4.52
N ALA A 164 6.58 22.11 -4.88
CA ALA A 164 5.18 21.68 -4.88
C ALA A 164 4.81 20.52 -5.83
N ASN A 165 5.76 19.95 -6.54
CA ASN A 165 5.54 18.92 -7.56
C ASN A 165 6.52 17.74 -7.45
N HIS A 166 7.15 17.51 -6.30
CA HIS A 166 8.02 16.37 -6.13
C HIS A 166 7.31 15.24 -5.41
N GLU A 167 7.24 14.12 -6.09
CA GLU A 167 6.89 12.83 -5.53
C GLU A 167 7.97 12.41 -4.53
N GLY A 168 7.57 11.91 -3.36
CA GLY A 168 8.51 11.50 -2.31
C GLY A 168 9.37 10.32 -2.71
N ASP A 169 10.59 10.26 -2.19
CA ASP A 169 11.62 9.30 -2.57
C ASP A 169 12.31 8.59 -1.39
N PHE A 170 11.69 8.51 -0.23
CA PHE A 170 12.33 8.01 0.98
C PHE A 170 13.68 8.70 1.27
N ARG A 171 13.69 10.02 1.18
CA ARG A 171 14.84 10.91 1.47
C ARG A 171 16.05 10.72 0.57
N GLY A 172 15.82 10.69 -0.71
CA GLY A 172 16.90 10.73 -1.71
C GLY A 172 17.63 9.40 -1.87
N SER A 173 17.05 8.34 -1.37
CA SER A 173 17.64 7.00 -1.51
C SER A 173 17.25 6.33 -2.81
N TRP A 174 16.15 6.79 -3.43
CA TRP A 174 15.53 6.13 -4.58
C TRP A 174 14.87 7.15 -5.51
N SER A 175 14.51 6.70 -6.72
CA SER A 175 13.63 7.45 -7.62
C SER A 175 12.29 7.73 -6.94
N PRO A 176 11.52 8.74 -7.39
CA PRO A 176 10.22 9.03 -6.83
C PRO A 176 9.35 7.79 -6.71
N VAL A 177 8.89 7.52 -5.50
CA VAL A 177 8.04 6.35 -5.20
C VAL A 177 6.57 6.72 -5.13
N GLU A 178 6.27 8.01 -4.91
CA GLU A 178 4.91 8.52 -4.87
C GLU A 178 4.40 8.88 -6.26
N ASN A 179 3.12 8.67 -6.43
CA ASN A 179 2.35 9.24 -7.53
C ASN A 179 1.42 10.34 -6.98
N PHE A 180 0.84 11.11 -7.87
CA PHE A 180 0.07 12.29 -7.52
C PHE A 180 -1.25 12.34 -8.28
N THR A 181 -2.34 12.67 -7.57
CA THR A 181 -3.62 12.96 -8.18
C THR A 181 -3.68 14.46 -8.50
N GLY A 182 -3.62 14.82 -9.76
CA GLY A 182 -3.66 16.22 -10.20
C GLY A 182 -4.95 16.94 -9.82
N SER A 183 -5.01 18.26 -10.08
CA SER A 183 -6.24 19.02 -9.97
C SER A 183 -7.28 18.51 -10.98
N GLY A 184 -8.54 18.38 -10.57
CA GLY A 184 -9.62 17.84 -11.39
C GLY A 184 -9.63 16.33 -11.51
N PHE A 185 -8.83 15.62 -10.73
CA PHE A 185 -8.81 14.17 -10.69
C PHE A 185 -10.19 13.58 -10.41
N ALA A 186 -10.88 14.05 -9.38
CA ALA A 186 -12.23 13.62 -9.03
C ALA A 186 -13.30 14.00 -10.07
N SER A 187 -13.02 14.97 -10.93
CA SER A 187 -13.97 15.47 -11.96
C SER A 187 -13.85 14.76 -13.30
N GLY A 188 -13.26 13.59 -13.35
CA GLY A 188 -13.06 12.82 -14.58
C GLY A 188 -11.66 12.98 -15.18
N GLY A 189 -10.67 13.25 -14.34
CA GLY A 189 -9.26 13.20 -14.69
C GLY A 189 -8.80 11.78 -15.11
N VAL A 190 -7.52 11.65 -15.38
CA VAL A 190 -6.90 10.35 -15.70
C VAL A 190 -6.58 9.61 -14.39
N PRO A 191 -6.85 8.31 -14.31
CA PRO A 191 -6.41 7.50 -13.17
C PRO A 191 -4.91 7.63 -12.91
N SER A 192 -4.52 7.61 -11.63
CA SER A 192 -3.12 7.67 -11.21
C SER A 192 -2.56 6.26 -11.14
N VAL A 193 -1.51 5.95 -11.92
CA VAL A 193 -0.94 4.60 -12.03
C VAL A 193 0.48 4.58 -11.50
N SER A 194 0.79 3.58 -10.69
CA SER A 194 2.13 3.33 -10.16
C SER A 194 2.54 1.88 -10.36
N ASP A 195 3.74 1.69 -10.88
CA ASP A 195 4.34 0.38 -11.10
C ASP A 195 4.93 -0.16 -9.80
N LEU A 196 4.58 -1.40 -9.44
CA LEU A 196 5.16 -2.09 -8.29
C LEU A 196 6.40 -2.87 -8.72
N TYR A 197 7.47 -2.69 -7.95
CA TYR A 197 8.73 -3.41 -8.15
C TYR A 197 9.18 -4.12 -6.89
N GLN A 198 9.68 -5.33 -7.10
CA GLN A 198 10.38 -6.11 -6.10
C GLN A 198 11.89 -5.87 -6.24
N ASN A 199 12.52 -5.42 -5.18
CA ASN A 199 13.96 -5.15 -5.14
C ASN A 199 14.65 -6.14 -4.20
N LEU A 200 15.54 -6.97 -4.76
CA LEU A 200 16.28 -7.97 -4.00
C LEU A 200 17.59 -7.38 -3.44
N PRO A 201 18.00 -7.78 -2.24
CA PRO A 201 19.25 -7.33 -1.64
C PRO A 201 20.45 -7.91 -2.37
N GLY A 202 21.55 -7.19 -2.31
CA GLY A 202 22.82 -7.65 -2.87
C GLY A 202 22.94 -7.52 -4.39
N ASN A 203 21.94 -6.99 -5.05
CA ASN A 203 22.05 -6.65 -6.45
C ASN A 203 22.85 -5.35 -6.60
N PRO A 204 23.87 -5.32 -7.45
CA PRO A 204 24.64 -4.10 -7.66
C PRO A 204 23.74 -2.99 -8.20
N LEU A 205 24.13 -1.77 -8.00
CA LEU A 205 23.50 -0.48 -8.34
C LEU A 205 22.86 -0.36 -9.74
N THR A 206 23.00 -1.37 -10.58
CA THR A 206 22.61 -1.35 -11.99
C THR A 206 21.42 -2.26 -12.31
N THR A 207 20.87 -2.96 -11.31
CA THR A 207 19.73 -3.85 -11.57
C THR A 207 18.44 -3.17 -11.17
N THR A 208 17.61 -2.93 -12.16
CA THR A 208 16.20 -2.60 -12.02
C THR A 208 15.50 -3.68 -11.18
N GLY A 209 14.56 -3.26 -10.32
CA GLY A 209 13.71 -4.20 -9.62
C GLY A 209 12.92 -5.09 -10.58
N THR A 210 12.44 -6.20 -10.09
CA THR A 210 11.50 -7.02 -10.85
C THR A 210 10.13 -6.38 -10.82
N TYR A 211 9.55 -6.12 -11.98
CA TYR A 211 8.20 -5.59 -12.10
C TYR A 211 7.16 -6.64 -11.70
N GLU A 212 6.29 -6.29 -10.77
CA GLU A 212 5.28 -7.19 -10.18
C GLU A 212 3.85 -6.87 -10.63
N GLY A 213 3.61 -5.68 -11.18
CA GLY A 213 2.30 -5.23 -11.64
C GLY A 213 2.04 -3.75 -11.38
N ASP A 214 0.80 -3.34 -11.62
CA ASP A 214 0.36 -1.96 -11.51
C ASP A 214 -0.64 -1.77 -10.38
N PHE A 215 -0.46 -0.70 -9.62
CA PHE A 215 -1.54 -0.12 -8.83
C PHE A 215 -2.18 1.04 -9.60
N THR A 216 -3.49 1.05 -9.62
CA THR A 216 -4.28 2.13 -10.23
C THR A 216 -5.21 2.72 -9.19
N LEU A 217 -5.04 4.01 -8.90
CA LEU A 217 -6.00 4.80 -8.13
C LEU A 217 -6.99 5.42 -9.12
N GLY A 218 -8.24 4.99 -9.06
CA GLY A 218 -9.33 5.49 -9.90
C GLY A 218 -9.79 6.88 -9.48
N THR A 219 -10.42 7.59 -10.39
CA THR A 219 -10.98 8.94 -10.14
C THR A 219 -12.13 8.94 -9.12
N ASP A 220 -12.67 7.78 -8.82
CA ASP A 220 -13.64 7.53 -7.73
C ASP A 220 -12.98 7.23 -6.38
N GLY A 221 -11.64 7.22 -6.33
CA GLY A 221 -10.84 6.91 -5.15
C GLY A 221 -10.69 5.41 -4.85
N SER A 222 -11.16 4.52 -5.73
CA SER A 222 -10.91 3.09 -5.61
C SER A 222 -9.47 2.76 -6.01
N LEU A 223 -8.83 1.88 -5.25
CA LEU A 223 -7.51 1.33 -5.59
C LEU A 223 -7.67 -0.07 -6.15
N SER A 224 -6.98 -0.36 -7.24
CA SER A 224 -6.91 -1.70 -7.83
C SER A 224 -5.48 -2.11 -8.09
N PHE A 225 -5.22 -3.42 -8.11
CA PHE A 225 -3.93 -4.00 -8.48
C PHE A 225 -4.10 -4.94 -9.67
N SER A 226 -3.24 -4.79 -10.67
CA SER A 226 -3.15 -5.65 -11.85
C SER A 226 -1.77 -6.33 -11.83
N PRO A 227 -1.68 -7.62 -11.45
CA PRO A 227 -0.41 -8.34 -11.46
C PRO A 227 0.09 -8.54 -12.89
N VAL A 228 1.41 -8.67 -13.03
CA VAL A 228 2.01 -9.12 -14.31
C VAL A 228 1.45 -10.49 -14.66
N PRO A 229 0.90 -10.69 -15.87
CA PRO A 229 0.52 -12.03 -16.31
C PRO A 229 1.75 -12.93 -16.30
N GLU A 230 1.75 -13.99 -15.50
CA GLU A 230 2.84 -14.95 -15.50
C GLU A 230 3.07 -15.49 -16.92
N PRO A 231 4.26 -15.30 -17.53
CA PRO A 231 4.51 -15.74 -18.91
C PRO A 231 4.32 -17.26 -19.08
N GLY A 232 4.49 -18.02 -17.98
CA GLY A 232 4.43 -19.48 -17.97
C GLY A 232 3.04 -20.04 -18.20
N THR A 233 2.01 -19.49 -17.62
CA THR A 233 0.66 -20.08 -17.61
C THR A 233 0.02 -20.01 -19.00
N SER A 234 0.08 -18.87 -19.65
CA SER A 234 -0.45 -18.68 -21.01
C SER A 234 0.34 -19.46 -22.07
N MET A 235 1.67 -19.53 -21.93
CA MET A 235 2.53 -20.31 -22.81
C MET A 235 2.37 -21.83 -22.62
N MET A 236 2.27 -22.30 -21.38
CA MET A 236 2.00 -23.71 -21.08
C MET A 236 0.62 -24.13 -21.56
N PHE A 237 -0.39 -23.29 -21.40
CA PHE A 237 -1.72 -23.56 -21.94
C PHE A 237 -1.71 -23.62 -23.47
N GLY A 238 -1.05 -22.67 -24.13
CA GLY A 238 -0.88 -22.67 -25.59
C GLY A 238 -0.09 -23.89 -26.08
N ALA A 239 1.03 -24.24 -25.45
CA ALA A 239 1.84 -25.41 -25.78
C ALA A 239 1.07 -26.72 -25.53
N GLY A 240 0.31 -26.81 -24.44
CA GLY A 240 -0.56 -27.95 -24.13
C GLY A 240 -1.67 -28.16 -25.18
N MET A 241 -2.33 -27.10 -25.62
CA MET A 241 -3.32 -27.14 -26.68
C MET A 241 -2.71 -27.55 -28.02
N LEU A 242 -1.52 -27.03 -28.36
CA LEU A 242 -0.80 -27.41 -29.59
C LEU A 242 -0.40 -28.88 -29.56
N ALA A 243 0.11 -29.39 -28.44
CA ALA A 243 0.44 -30.80 -28.27
C ALA A 243 -0.78 -31.72 -28.45
N LEU A 244 -1.95 -31.34 -27.89
CA LEU A 244 -3.19 -32.09 -28.07
C LEU A 244 -3.66 -32.15 -29.54
N VAL A 245 -3.53 -31.03 -30.27
CA VAL A 245 -3.88 -30.99 -31.71
C VAL A 245 -2.94 -31.90 -32.51
N VAL A 246 -1.65 -31.86 -32.21
CA VAL A 246 -0.64 -32.69 -32.89
C VAL A 246 -0.88 -34.18 -32.63
N VAL A 247 -1.10 -34.58 -31.38
CA VAL A 247 -1.39 -35.96 -31.00
C VAL A 247 -2.67 -36.49 -31.69
N ARG A 248 -3.73 -35.65 -31.70
CA ARG A 248 -4.98 -36.00 -32.37
C ARG A 248 -4.81 -36.21 -33.88
N ARG A 249 -3.97 -35.38 -34.51
CA ARG A 249 -3.68 -35.49 -35.96
C ARG A 249 -2.89 -36.76 -36.30
N PHE A 250 -1.91 -37.13 -35.45
CA PHE A 250 -1.14 -38.38 -35.64
C PHE A 250 -2.03 -39.63 -35.43
N ARG A 251 -2.90 -39.62 -34.43
CA ARG A 251 -3.81 -40.74 -34.15
C ARG A 251 -4.77 -40.99 -35.29
N ASN A 252 -5.29 -39.94 -35.91
CA ASN A 252 -6.22 -40.08 -37.05
C ASN A 252 -5.54 -40.57 -38.36
N ARG A 253 -4.19 -40.37 -38.48
CA ARG A 253 -3.44 -40.88 -39.65
C ARG A 253 -3.09 -42.37 -39.57
N ASN A 254 -3.07 -42.92 -38.36
CA ASN A 254 -2.74 -44.33 -38.14
C ASN A 254 -3.98 -45.24 -38.13
N LEU A 255 -5.17 -44.66 -38.29
CA LEU A 255 -6.48 -45.37 -38.31
C LEU A 255 -7.12 -45.37 -39.71
N ALA A 256 -6.47 -44.81 -40.71
CA ALA A 256 -6.80 -44.84 -42.13
C ALA A 256 -5.78 -45.69 -42.92
#